data_7ba8e528edd95abd47611267ef532f43
#
_entry.id   7ba8e528edd95abd47611267ef532f43
#
_cell.length_a   1.000
_cell.length_b   1.000
_cell.length_c   1.000
_cell.angle_alpha   90.00
_cell.angle_beta   90.00
_cell.angle_gamma   90.00
#
_symmetry.space_group_name_H-M   'P 1'
#
loop_
_entity.id
_entity.type
_entity.pdbx_description
1 polymer ?
#
loop_
_entity_poly.entity_id
_entity_poly.type
_entity_poly.pdbx_seq_one_letter_code
_entity_poly.pdbx_strand_id
1 'polypeptide(L)'
;MDLKQLEYFVRVAELGSFTRAAQALNVAQPALSRQVRLLEVELRQNLLVRNGRGATPTQAGLLLLEHGRGILHQVERAREELGRVRTGLTGRVALGLPPSVARVLTVPLTRAFRAKMPEAQLSISEGLSSAMQENLQNGRLDIAVLYNPSLVAGIEHTPLVQEE
;
A
#
# COMPACT_ATOMS: atom_id res chain seq x y z
N MET A 1 2.77 -4.56 -19.33
CA MET A 1 2.16 -4.11 -18.06
C MET A 1 2.53 -2.66 -17.83
N ASP A 2 1.57 -1.77 -17.76
CA ASP A 2 1.79 -0.38 -17.37
C ASP A 2 1.19 -0.09 -15.99
N LEU A 3 1.57 1.05 -15.39
CA LEU A 3 1.13 1.42 -14.04
C LEU A 3 -0.39 1.61 -13.93
N LYS A 4 -1.02 2.07 -15.00
CA LYS A 4 -2.47 2.29 -15.03
C LYS A 4 -3.24 0.96 -15.05
N GLN A 5 -2.75 -0.02 -15.82
CA GLN A 5 -3.30 -1.37 -15.82
C GLN A 5 -3.15 -2.04 -14.45
N LEU A 6 -1.99 -1.87 -13.82
CA LEU A 6 -1.71 -2.38 -12.48
C LEU A 6 -2.63 -1.74 -11.43
N GLU A 7 -2.79 -0.43 -11.47
CA GLU A 7 -3.70 0.31 -10.58
C GLU A 7 -5.15 -0.17 -10.73
N TYR A 8 -5.62 -0.33 -11.95
CA TYR A 8 -6.96 -0.81 -12.23
C TYR A 8 -7.19 -2.21 -11.69
N PHE A 9 -6.24 -3.12 -11.93
CA PHE A 9 -6.29 -4.47 -11.39
C PHE A 9 -6.31 -4.47 -9.85
N VAL A 10 -5.39 -3.76 -9.20
CA VAL A 10 -5.31 -3.67 -7.73
C VAL A 10 -6.62 -3.16 -7.17
N ARG A 11 -7.20 -2.09 -7.74
CA ARG A 11 -8.45 -1.52 -7.25
C ARG A 11 -9.65 -2.48 -7.43
N VAL A 12 -9.71 -3.23 -8.53
CA VAL A 12 -10.76 -4.26 -8.72
C VAL A 12 -10.60 -5.40 -7.72
N ALA A 13 -9.38 -5.87 -7.50
CA ALA A 13 -9.08 -6.95 -6.57
C ALA A 13 -9.44 -6.57 -5.12
N GLU A 14 -9.14 -5.34 -4.70
CA GLU A 14 -9.45 -4.83 -3.36
C GLU A 14 -10.94 -4.64 -3.13
N LEU A 15 -11.63 -4.06 -4.08
CA LEU A 15 -13.05 -3.77 -3.95
C LEU A 15 -13.94 -4.97 -4.34
N GLY A 16 -13.38 -6.01 -4.95
CA GLY A 16 -14.13 -7.18 -5.42
C GLY A 16 -15.17 -6.86 -6.48
N SER A 17 -15.07 -5.71 -7.16
CA SER A 17 -16.09 -5.24 -8.11
C SER A 17 -15.53 -4.27 -9.14
N PHE A 18 -15.71 -4.58 -10.40
CA PHE A 18 -15.37 -3.68 -11.51
C PHE A 18 -16.13 -2.35 -11.47
N THR A 19 -17.41 -2.39 -11.10
CA THR A 19 -18.25 -1.17 -11.03
C THR A 19 -17.77 -0.25 -9.89
N ARG A 20 -17.56 -0.80 -8.70
CA ARG A 20 -17.06 -0.01 -7.57
C ARG A 20 -15.66 0.55 -7.84
N ALA A 21 -14.79 -0.24 -8.46
CA ALA A 21 -13.46 0.21 -8.84
C ALA A 21 -13.49 1.35 -9.87
N ALA A 22 -14.35 1.23 -10.88
CA ALA A 22 -14.53 2.26 -11.90
C ALA A 22 -15.05 3.58 -11.31
N GLN A 23 -16.01 3.50 -10.38
CA GLN A 23 -16.49 4.66 -9.64
C GLN A 23 -15.38 5.30 -8.77
N ALA A 24 -14.63 4.49 -8.02
CA ALA A 24 -13.55 4.97 -7.17
C ALA A 24 -12.40 5.64 -7.96
N LEU A 25 -12.17 5.20 -9.20
CA LEU A 25 -11.15 5.74 -10.10
C LEU A 25 -11.69 6.81 -11.06
N ASN A 26 -12.97 7.11 -10.98
CA ASN A 26 -13.68 8.04 -11.87
C ASN A 26 -13.46 7.75 -13.37
N VAL A 27 -13.63 6.48 -13.76
CA VAL A 27 -13.49 6.00 -15.14
C VAL A 27 -14.69 5.18 -15.56
N ALA A 28 -14.89 5.03 -16.89
CA ALA A 28 -15.94 4.16 -17.42
C ALA A 28 -15.59 2.68 -17.15
N GLN A 29 -16.52 1.92 -16.57
CA GLN A 29 -16.33 0.50 -16.26
C GLN A 29 -15.88 -0.36 -17.46
N PRO A 30 -16.41 -0.17 -18.71
CA PRO A 30 -15.90 -0.92 -19.86
C PRO A 30 -14.43 -0.64 -20.18
N ALA A 31 -13.97 0.60 -20.00
CA ALA A 31 -12.57 0.98 -20.21
C ALA A 31 -11.65 0.30 -19.18
N LEU A 32 -12.05 0.33 -17.91
CA LEU A 32 -11.33 -0.34 -16.83
C LEU A 32 -11.27 -1.86 -17.07
N SER A 33 -12.40 -2.48 -17.41
CA SER A 33 -12.47 -3.91 -17.69
C SER A 33 -11.58 -4.33 -18.87
N ARG A 34 -11.51 -3.50 -19.92
CA ARG A 34 -10.64 -3.72 -21.08
C ARG A 34 -9.15 -3.67 -20.68
N GLN A 35 -8.74 -2.70 -19.86
CA GLN A 35 -7.36 -2.57 -19.43
C GLN A 35 -6.90 -3.74 -18.55
N VAL A 36 -7.76 -4.19 -17.63
CA VAL A 36 -7.46 -5.39 -16.82
C VAL A 36 -7.36 -6.62 -17.74
N ARG A 37 -8.24 -6.75 -18.75
CA ARG A 37 -8.14 -7.86 -19.71
C ARG A 37 -6.85 -7.83 -20.53
N LEU A 38 -6.39 -6.65 -20.96
CA LEU A 38 -5.10 -6.50 -21.67
C LEU A 38 -3.93 -6.92 -20.79
N LEU A 39 -3.96 -6.58 -19.49
CA LEU A 39 -2.97 -7.03 -18.52
C LEU A 39 -2.95 -8.56 -18.38
N GLU A 40 -4.11 -9.20 -18.28
CA GLU A 40 -4.22 -10.67 -18.21
C GLU A 40 -3.65 -11.34 -19.47
N VAL A 41 -3.93 -10.77 -20.65
CA VAL A 41 -3.40 -11.27 -21.93
C VAL A 41 -1.87 -11.12 -22.00
N GLU A 42 -1.34 -9.97 -21.63
CA GLU A 42 0.09 -9.71 -21.64
C GLU A 42 0.85 -10.65 -20.70
N LEU A 43 0.32 -10.85 -19.48
CA LEU A 43 0.91 -11.75 -18.49
C LEU A 43 0.61 -13.22 -18.76
N ARG A 44 -0.27 -13.53 -19.72
CA ARG A 44 -0.76 -14.88 -20.03
C ARG A 44 -1.34 -15.60 -18.80
N GLN A 45 -1.98 -14.83 -17.92
CA GLN A 45 -2.57 -15.29 -16.68
C GLN A 45 -3.96 -14.70 -16.48
N ASN A 46 -4.90 -15.50 -16.02
CA ASN A 46 -6.14 -14.98 -15.49
C ASN A 46 -5.87 -14.49 -14.07
N LEU A 47 -6.04 -13.21 -13.83
CA LEU A 47 -5.80 -12.58 -12.53
C LEU A 47 -7.06 -12.51 -11.67
N LEU A 48 -8.23 -12.47 -12.31
CA LEU A 48 -9.51 -12.36 -11.66
C LEU A 48 -10.48 -13.43 -12.15
N VAL A 49 -11.21 -14.05 -11.23
CA VAL A 49 -12.39 -14.85 -11.51
C VAL A 49 -13.61 -13.94 -11.39
N ARG A 50 -14.38 -13.83 -12.48
CA ARG A 50 -15.65 -13.09 -12.51
C ARG A 50 -16.78 -14.06 -12.21
N ASN A 51 -17.55 -13.77 -11.20
CA ASN A 51 -18.78 -14.48 -10.88
C ASN A 51 -19.93 -13.48 -10.78
N GLY A 52 -21.16 -13.97 -10.76
CA GLY A 52 -22.35 -13.11 -10.68
C GLY A 52 -22.43 -12.21 -9.44
N ARG A 53 -21.51 -12.37 -8.49
CA ARG A 53 -21.41 -11.61 -7.24
C ARG A 53 -20.24 -10.61 -7.22
N GLY A 54 -19.37 -10.63 -8.22
CA GLY A 54 -18.23 -9.72 -8.29
C GLY A 54 -16.99 -10.28 -9.00
N ALA A 55 -15.82 -9.88 -8.54
CA ALA A 55 -14.52 -10.31 -9.04
C ALA A 55 -13.61 -10.69 -7.86
N THR A 56 -13.06 -11.90 -7.88
CA THR A 56 -12.14 -12.39 -6.86
C THR A 56 -10.78 -12.70 -7.49
N PRO A 57 -9.64 -12.37 -6.84
CA PRO A 57 -8.33 -12.71 -7.35
C PRO A 57 -8.11 -14.23 -7.45
N THR A 58 -7.47 -14.68 -8.51
CA THR A 58 -6.87 -16.02 -8.62
C THR A 58 -5.60 -16.09 -7.77
N GLN A 59 -4.93 -17.25 -7.71
CA GLN A 59 -3.62 -17.35 -7.05
C GLN A 59 -2.59 -16.42 -7.71
N ALA A 60 -2.53 -16.35 -9.03
CA ALA A 60 -1.69 -15.40 -9.76
C ALA A 60 -2.11 -13.95 -9.48
N GLY A 61 -3.42 -13.70 -9.35
CA GLY A 61 -3.96 -12.41 -8.97
C GLY A 61 -3.57 -11.99 -7.55
N LEU A 62 -3.57 -12.90 -6.57
CA LEU A 62 -3.12 -12.60 -5.22
C LEU A 62 -1.63 -12.21 -5.19
N LEU A 63 -0.79 -12.93 -5.91
CA LEU A 63 0.63 -12.63 -6.05
C LEU A 63 0.84 -11.25 -6.69
N LEU A 64 0.15 -10.97 -7.80
CA LEU A 64 0.24 -9.66 -8.45
C LEU A 64 -0.33 -8.53 -7.59
N LEU A 65 -1.40 -8.78 -6.83
CA LEU A 65 -1.97 -7.80 -5.90
C LEU A 65 -0.96 -7.41 -4.83
N GLU A 66 -0.24 -8.39 -4.31
CA GLU A 66 0.81 -8.19 -3.33
C GLU A 66 1.92 -7.28 -3.87
N HIS A 67 2.55 -7.67 -4.98
CA HIS A 67 3.60 -6.86 -5.60
C HIS A 67 3.06 -5.52 -6.13
N GLY A 68 1.86 -5.51 -6.70
CA GLY A 68 1.24 -4.33 -7.27
C GLY A 68 1.04 -3.20 -6.27
N ARG A 69 0.65 -3.53 -5.05
CA ARG A 69 0.55 -2.54 -3.96
C ARG A 69 1.89 -1.88 -3.66
N GLY A 70 2.95 -2.67 -3.55
CA GLY A 70 4.30 -2.16 -3.32
C GLY A 70 4.78 -1.25 -4.46
N ILE A 71 4.60 -1.68 -5.72
CA ILE A 71 4.99 -0.91 -6.90
C ILE A 71 4.26 0.44 -6.94
N LEU A 72 2.93 0.45 -6.78
CA LEU A 72 2.13 1.67 -6.79
C LEU A 72 2.52 2.61 -5.64
N HIS A 73 2.80 2.07 -4.46
CA HIS A 73 3.27 2.85 -3.32
C HIS A 73 4.64 3.50 -3.61
N GLN A 74 5.60 2.76 -4.19
CA GLN A 74 6.90 3.31 -4.57
C GLN A 74 6.80 4.40 -5.64
N VAL A 75 5.90 4.24 -6.61
CA VAL A 75 5.65 5.28 -7.62
C VAL A 75 5.09 6.55 -6.97
N GLU A 76 4.16 6.42 -6.05
CA GLU A 76 3.60 7.58 -5.35
C GLU A 76 4.66 8.26 -4.48
N ARG A 77 5.49 7.49 -3.76
CA ARG A 77 6.64 8.04 -3.02
C ARG A 77 7.58 8.83 -3.92
N ALA A 78 7.94 8.29 -5.08
CA ALA A 78 8.82 8.99 -6.01
C ALA A 78 8.21 10.33 -6.47
N ARG A 79 6.90 10.36 -6.74
CA ARG A 79 6.18 11.60 -7.09
C ARG A 79 6.19 12.60 -5.94
N GLU A 80 5.94 12.15 -4.73
CA GLU A 80 5.95 12.97 -3.53
C GLU A 80 7.34 13.55 -3.24
N GLU A 81 8.38 12.75 -3.34
CA GLU A 81 9.77 13.19 -3.15
C GLU A 81 10.17 14.26 -4.16
N LEU A 82 9.80 14.09 -5.42
CA LEU A 82 9.99 15.11 -6.45
C LEU A 82 9.16 16.38 -6.18
N GLY A 83 7.96 16.22 -5.63
CA GLY A 83 7.10 17.33 -5.22
C GLY A 83 7.66 18.12 -4.03
N ARG A 84 8.31 17.48 -3.06
CA ARG A 84 8.95 18.12 -1.89
C ARG A 84 10.04 19.12 -2.26
N VAL A 85 10.68 18.94 -3.39
CA VAL A 85 11.65 19.92 -3.92
C VAL A 85 10.99 21.28 -4.18
N ARG A 86 9.66 21.36 -4.28
CA ARG A 86 8.89 22.57 -4.62
C ARG A 86 8.07 23.20 -3.51
N THR A 87 7.55 22.45 -2.52
CA THR A 87 6.42 22.96 -1.69
C THR A 87 6.46 22.64 -0.19
N GLY A 88 7.50 22.03 0.37
CA GLY A 88 7.55 21.74 1.82
C GLY A 88 7.05 20.34 2.21
N LEU A 89 6.77 20.15 3.52
CA LEU A 89 6.39 18.85 4.13
C LEU A 89 4.95 18.43 3.76
N THR A 90 4.76 17.99 2.52
CA THR A 90 3.52 17.38 2.03
C THR A 90 3.78 15.91 1.71
N GLY A 91 2.74 15.10 1.61
CA GLY A 91 2.84 13.71 1.19
C GLY A 91 2.19 12.73 2.18
N ARG A 92 2.44 11.43 1.99
CA ARG A 92 1.87 10.35 2.79
C ARG A 92 2.98 9.61 3.54
N VAL A 93 2.71 9.26 4.81
CA VAL A 93 3.56 8.39 5.63
C VAL A 93 2.75 7.15 6.01
N ALA A 94 3.26 5.98 5.67
CA ALA A 94 2.69 4.69 6.04
C ALA A 94 3.50 4.09 7.21
N LEU A 95 2.89 4.02 8.39
CA LEU A 95 3.50 3.55 9.63
C LEU A 95 2.92 2.20 10.02
N GLY A 96 3.78 1.23 10.34
CA GLY A 96 3.42 -0.06 10.92
C GLY A 96 3.65 -0.08 12.43
N LEU A 97 2.68 -0.56 13.20
CA LEU A 97 2.78 -0.69 14.65
C LEU A 97 2.35 -2.09 15.10
N PRO A 98 3.06 -2.72 16.06
CA PRO A 98 2.53 -3.87 16.79
C PRO A 98 1.26 -3.49 17.55
N PRO A 99 0.29 -4.40 17.76
CA PRO A 99 -0.99 -4.08 18.40
C PRO A 99 -0.86 -3.46 19.79
N SER A 100 0.12 -3.92 20.60
CA SER A 100 0.41 -3.38 21.94
C SER A 100 0.86 -1.91 21.87
N VAL A 101 1.72 -1.57 20.91
CA VAL A 101 2.22 -0.22 20.68
C VAL A 101 1.13 0.66 20.06
N ALA A 102 0.38 0.14 19.08
CA ALA A 102 -0.70 0.85 18.41
C ALA A 102 -1.77 1.32 19.40
N ARG A 103 -2.13 0.49 20.36
CA ARG A 103 -3.11 0.82 21.42
C ARG A 103 -2.74 2.08 22.20
N VAL A 104 -1.47 2.32 22.42
CA VAL A 104 -0.97 3.45 23.22
C VAL A 104 -0.61 4.64 22.34
N LEU A 105 0.07 4.39 21.20
CA LEU A 105 0.68 5.45 20.40
C LEU A 105 -0.22 6.03 19.30
N THR A 106 -1.20 5.31 18.78
CA THR A 106 -1.96 5.76 17.61
C THR A 106 -2.58 7.16 17.80
N VAL A 107 -3.25 7.39 18.93
CA VAL A 107 -3.93 8.67 19.17
C VAL A 107 -2.95 9.81 19.42
N PRO A 108 -1.98 9.72 20.37
CA PRO A 108 -1.06 10.83 20.62
C PRO A 108 -0.15 11.11 19.42
N LEU A 109 0.29 10.07 18.71
CA LEU A 109 1.11 10.22 17.51
C LEU A 109 0.35 10.91 16.37
N THR A 110 -0.89 10.51 16.12
CA THR A 110 -1.74 11.15 15.09
C THR A 110 -1.96 12.63 15.41
N ARG A 111 -2.20 12.98 16.67
CA ARG A 111 -2.34 14.39 17.10
C ARG A 111 -1.07 15.19 16.88
N ALA A 112 0.08 14.66 17.32
CA ALA A 112 1.37 15.31 17.15
C ALA A 112 1.76 15.45 15.65
N PHE A 113 1.48 14.43 14.84
CA PHE A 113 1.72 14.44 13.41
C PHE A 113 0.91 15.55 12.71
N ARG A 114 -0.40 15.61 12.96
CA ARG A 114 -1.29 16.64 12.38
C ARG A 114 -0.90 18.06 12.79
N ALA A 115 -0.45 18.24 14.03
CA ALA A 115 0.00 19.54 14.51
C ALA A 115 1.28 20.03 13.81
N LYS A 116 2.22 19.11 13.50
CA LYS A 116 3.49 19.46 12.88
C LYS A 116 3.47 19.43 11.35
N MET A 117 2.62 18.59 10.77
CA MET A 117 2.54 18.33 9.32
C MET A 117 1.09 18.31 8.87
N PRO A 118 0.37 19.46 8.89
CA PRO A 118 -1.06 19.52 8.60
C PRO A 118 -1.41 19.10 7.17
N GLU A 119 -0.51 19.31 6.22
CA GLU A 119 -0.70 18.98 4.79
C GLU A 119 -0.29 17.53 4.45
N ALA A 120 0.29 16.78 5.40
CA ALA A 120 0.68 15.41 5.18
C ALA A 120 -0.38 14.42 5.67
N GLN A 121 -0.44 13.25 5.02
CA GLN A 121 -1.33 12.15 5.40
C GLN A 121 -0.57 11.08 6.18
N LEU A 122 -1.11 10.63 7.30
CA LEU A 122 -0.60 9.52 8.09
C LEU A 122 -1.54 8.32 7.94
N SER A 123 -0.99 7.19 7.50
CA SER A 123 -1.66 5.89 7.49
C SER A 123 -1.00 4.99 8.52
N ILE A 124 -1.78 4.41 9.43
CA ILE A 124 -1.27 3.49 10.45
C ILE A 124 -1.86 2.11 10.20
N SER A 125 -0.99 1.11 10.14
CA SER A 125 -1.35 -0.31 10.01
C SER A 125 -0.89 -1.07 11.24
N GLU A 126 -1.71 -1.99 11.72
CA GLU A 126 -1.37 -2.87 12.85
C GLU A 126 -1.03 -4.27 12.35
N GLY A 127 -0.05 -4.91 12.98
CA GLY A 127 0.32 -6.28 12.66
C GLY A 127 1.52 -6.79 13.44
N LEU A 128 1.83 -8.07 13.25
CA LEU A 128 3.01 -8.71 13.85
C LEU A 128 4.30 -8.11 13.26
N SER A 129 5.37 -8.08 14.05
CA SER A 129 6.67 -7.52 13.64
C SER A 129 7.20 -8.16 12.35
N SER A 130 7.02 -9.47 12.14
CA SER A 130 7.42 -10.15 10.90
C SER A 130 6.67 -9.62 9.68
N ALA A 131 5.36 -9.45 9.77
CA ALA A 131 4.53 -8.91 8.69
C ALA A 131 4.86 -7.42 8.42
N MET A 132 5.11 -6.65 9.48
CA MET A 132 5.52 -5.25 9.34
C MET A 132 6.90 -5.13 8.67
N GLN A 133 7.84 -6.01 9.02
CA GLN A 133 9.17 -6.07 8.39
C GLN A 133 9.07 -6.41 6.91
N GLU A 134 8.25 -7.40 6.54
CA GLU A 134 7.96 -7.73 5.15
C GLU A 134 7.32 -6.55 4.39
N ASN A 135 6.40 -5.84 5.01
CA ASN A 135 5.78 -4.66 4.41
C ASN A 135 6.76 -3.50 4.20
N LEU A 136 7.76 -3.33 5.08
CA LEU A 136 8.87 -2.40 4.87
C LEU A 136 9.71 -2.80 3.65
N GLN A 137 10.10 -4.09 3.56
CA GLN A 137 10.88 -4.61 2.42
C GLN A 137 10.17 -4.44 1.08
N ASN A 138 8.86 -4.66 1.08
CA ASN A 138 8.02 -4.55 -0.11
C ASN A 138 7.58 -3.10 -0.40
N GLY A 139 8.07 -2.12 0.39
CA GLY A 139 7.74 -0.71 0.22
C GLY A 139 6.28 -0.35 0.47
N ARG A 140 5.55 -1.16 1.25
CA ARG A 140 4.17 -0.88 1.67
C ARG A 140 4.10 0.00 2.90
N LEU A 141 5.17 0.00 3.69
CA LEU A 141 5.38 0.87 4.84
C LEU A 141 6.65 1.70 4.63
N ASP A 142 6.65 2.90 5.14
CA ASP A 142 7.81 3.79 5.19
C ASP A 142 8.59 3.62 6.49
N ILE A 143 7.87 3.37 7.59
CA ILE A 143 8.40 3.22 8.93
C ILE A 143 7.62 2.11 9.63
N ALA A 144 8.29 1.36 10.50
CA ALA A 144 7.60 0.45 11.42
C ALA A 144 8.29 0.39 12.78
N VAL A 145 7.51 0.20 13.83
CA VAL A 145 8.02 -0.22 15.15
C VAL A 145 7.98 -1.74 15.19
N LEU A 146 9.10 -2.34 15.56
CA LEU A 146 9.27 -3.80 15.54
C LEU A 146 9.84 -4.28 16.87
N TYR A 147 9.42 -5.45 17.32
CA TYR A 147 10.07 -6.16 18.42
C TYR A 147 11.17 -7.06 17.87
N ASN A 148 12.41 -6.90 18.35
CA ASN A 148 13.57 -7.72 18.00
C ASN A 148 13.67 -8.03 16.49
N PRO A 149 13.73 -7.00 15.61
CA PRO A 149 13.76 -7.22 14.18
C PRO A 149 15.04 -7.91 13.75
N SER A 150 14.95 -8.78 12.74
CA SER A 150 16.13 -9.26 12.04
C SER A 150 16.76 -8.13 11.23
N LEU A 151 18.08 -8.04 11.24
CA LEU A 151 18.80 -7.07 10.41
C LEU A 151 18.63 -7.43 8.93
N VAL A 152 18.12 -6.51 8.15
CA VAL A 152 17.86 -6.70 6.71
C VAL A 152 18.52 -5.56 5.94
N ALA A 153 19.18 -5.91 4.84
CA ALA A 153 19.79 -4.94 3.95
C ALA A 153 18.75 -3.94 3.42
N GLY A 154 19.09 -2.64 3.42
CA GLY A 154 18.23 -1.57 2.92
C GLY A 154 17.20 -1.04 3.93
N ILE A 155 17.16 -1.56 5.16
CA ILE A 155 16.34 -1.02 6.25
C ILE A 155 17.26 -0.46 7.34
N GLU A 156 17.06 0.81 7.66
CA GLU A 156 17.76 1.47 8.77
C GLU A 156 17.04 1.14 10.09
N HIS A 157 17.81 0.79 11.12
CA HIS A 157 17.31 0.42 12.44
C HIS A 157 17.76 1.40 13.50
N THR A 158 16.81 1.92 14.26
CA THR A 158 17.06 2.78 15.41
C THR A 158 16.43 2.16 16.66
N PRO A 159 17.21 1.74 17.68
CA PRO A 159 16.65 1.26 18.93
C PRO A 159 15.88 2.37 19.65
N LEU A 160 14.63 2.08 20.04
CA LEU A 160 13.79 3.03 20.78
C LEU A 160 13.78 2.76 22.27
N VAL A 161 13.58 1.50 22.65
CA VAL A 161 13.49 1.05 24.06
C VAL A 161 14.10 -0.33 24.13
N GLN A 162 14.79 -0.61 25.23
CA GLN A 162 15.23 -1.95 25.61
C GLN A 162 14.35 -2.40 26.78
N GLU A 163 13.60 -3.46 26.60
CA GLU A 163 12.82 -4.09 27.66
C GLU A 163 13.74 -5.09 28.40
N GLU A 164 13.77 -5.01 29.74
CA GLU A 164 14.44 -5.96 30.62
C GLU A 164 13.50 -7.15 30.93
#